data_aec4bd912eeac6a3a5aa954772564fd9
#
_entry.id   aec4bd912eeac6a3a5aa954772564fd9
#
_cell.length_a   1.000
_cell.length_b   1.000
_cell.length_c   1.000
_cell.angle_alpha   90.00
_cell.angle_beta   90.00
_cell.angle_gamma   90.00
#
_symmetry.space_group_name_H-M   'P 1'
#
loop_
_entity.id
_entity.type
_entity.pdbx_description
1 polymer ?
#
loop_
_entity_poly.entity_id
_entity_poly.type
_entity_poly.pdbx_seq_one_letter_code
_entity_poly.pdbx_strand_id
1 'polypeptide(L)'
;RKEFYVIYAFDGVFDYYSRRLFPRITEFESKLRSLIYMSLINNHGLSWISETIDKIDYELDESNKIKNVLMRNSNGSFNIDTALQNFTLSTYEKFLFTKYSDRSYEDIVNDIEEHYTNNILDDYSLHYILMQKEKKSICHRYIKNINEIKFKSLFKKILKIRNKVMHGKEVTLKDYNENTGVISTSIFLIESSIEVYMNNEY
;
A
#
# COMPACT_ATOMS: atom_id res chain seq x y z
N ARG A 1 16.58 -25.23 50.16
CA ARG A 1 16.93 -25.10 48.69
C ARG A 1 16.83 -23.62 48.31
N LYS A 2 17.93 -23.01 47.92
CA LYS A 2 17.89 -21.67 47.34
C LYS A 2 17.46 -21.83 45.86
N GLU A 3 16.30 -21.29 45.53
CA GLU A 3 15.88 -21.18 44.11
C GLU A 3 16.66 -20.07 43.47
N PHE A 4 17.40 -20.38 42.42
CA PHE A 4 18.10 -19.39 41.61
C PHE A 4 17.19 -19.01 40.44
N TYR A 5 16.78 -17.75 40.39
CA TYR A 5 16.11 -17.18 39.24
C TYR A 5 17.16 -16.63 38.28
N VAL A 6 17.24 -17.19 37.08
CA VAL A 6 18.06 -16.64 36.00
C VAL A 6 17.22 -15.57 35.32
N ILE A 7 17.56 -14.31 35.54
CA ILE A 7 16.96 -13.18 34.84
C ILE A 7 17.83 -12.92 33.63
N TYR A 8 17.28 -13.18 32.43
CA TYR A 8 17.93 -12.77 31.18
C TYR A 8 17.67 -11.27 31.00
N ALA A 9 18.63 -10.43 31.39
CA ALA A 9 18.53 -8.99 31.23
C ALA A 9 18.70 -8.53 29.76
N PHE A 10 19.30 -9.38 28.92
CA PHE A 10 19.54 -9.09 27.51
C PHE A 10 19.64 -10.40 26.71
N ASP A 11 18.83 -10.53 25.66
CA ASP A 11 18.96 -11.61 24.71
C ASP A 11 19.65 -11.15 23.44
N GLY A 12 20.98 -11.33 23.37
CA GLY A 12 21.81 -10.94 22.23
C GLY A 12 21.44 -11.62 20.92
N VAL A 13 20.76 -12.77 20.98
CA VAL A 13 20.32 -13.51 19.78
C VAL A 13 19.18 -12.78 19.10
N PHE A 14 18.22 -12.27 19.86
CA PHE A 14 17.10 -11.50 19.31
C PHE A 14 17.55 -10.17 18.74
N ASP A 15 18.45 -9.48 19.42
CA ASP A 15 19.05 -8.24 18.94
C ASP A 15 19.83 -8.47 17.64
N TYR A 16 20.58 -9.56 17.55
CA TYR A 16 21.34 -9.95 16.35
C TYR A 16 20.44 -10.10 15.11
N TYR A 17 19.33 -10.85 15.22
CA TYR A 17 18.43 -11.04 14.08
C TYR A 17 17.65 -9.77 13.75
N SER A 18 17.23 -9.01 14.74
CA SER A 18 16.56 -7.73 14.56
C SER A 18 17.43 -6.72 13.81
N ARG A 19 18.69 -6.59 14.21
CA ARG A 19 19.67 -5.70 13.55
C ARG A 19 19.95 -6.09 12.10
N ARG A 20 19.84 -7.36 11.75
CA ARG A 20 20.02 -7.83 10.37
C ARG A 20 18.77 -7.66 9.51
N LEU A 21 17.59 -7.76 10.09
CA LEU A 21 16.34 -7.56 9.36
C LEU A 21 16.01 -6.08 9.17
N PHE A 22 16.36 -5.22 10.11
CA PHE A 22 16.03 -3.80 10.07
C PHE A 22 16.48 -3.10 8.77
N PRO A 23 17.74 -3.22 8.30
CA PRO A 23 18.17 -2.59 7.05
C PRO A 23 17.37 -3.09 5.83
N ARG A 24 17.04 -4.38 5.79
CA ARG A 24 16.27 -4.98 4.70
C ARG A 24 14.81 -4.49 4.68
N ILE A 25 14.22 -4.31 5.85
CA ILE A 25 12.88 -3.72 5.98
C ILE A 25 12.91 -2.26 5.50
N THR A 26 13.93 -1.51 5.88
CA THR A 26 14.12 -0.11 5.44
C THR A 26 14.32 -0.03 3.91
N GLU A 27 15.08 -0.96 3.34
CA GLU A 27 15.25 -1.07 1.89
C GLU A 27 13.91 -1.35 1.19
N PHE A 28 13.13 -2.30 1.71
CA PHE A 28 11.78 -2.58 1.19
C PHE A 28 10.88 -1.34 1.25
N GLU A 29 10.86 -0.62 2.38
CA GLU A 29 10.08 0.61 2.52
C GLU A 29 10.52 1.71 1.53
N SER A 30 11.81 1.85 1.29
CA SER A 30 12.35 2.81 0.32
C SER A 30 11.96 2.44 -1.12
N LYS A 31 12.13 1.19 -1.52
CA LYS A 31 11.74 0.71 -2.85
C LYS A 31 10.24 0.79 -3.08
N LEU A 32 9.44 0.50 -2.05
CA LEU A 32 7.98 0.65 -2.11
C LEU A 32 7.57 2.09 -2.38
N ARG A 33 8.19 3.07 -1.70
CA ARG A 33 7.95 4.50 -1.95
C ARG A 33 8.27 4.87 -3.40
N SER A 34 9.41 4.42 -3.90
CA SER A 34 9.81 4.65 -5.29
C SER A 34 8.81 4.06 -6.28
N LEU A 35 8.33 2.84 -6.05
CA LEU A 35 7.31 2.20 -6.89
C LEU A 35 6.01 3.00 -6.88
N ILE A 36 5.52 3.37 -5.71
CA ILE A 36 4.29 4.17 -5.59
C ILE A 36 4.47 5.50 -6.33
N TYR A 37 5.56 6.20 -6.08
CA TYR A 37 5.87 7.47 -6.74
C TYR A 37 5.86 7.33 -8.27
N MET A 38 6.59 6.36 -8.82
CA MET A 38 6.68 6.17 -10.27
C MET A 38 5.35 5.74 -10.89
N SER A 39 4.65 4.78 -10.25
CA SER A 39 3.37 4.27 -10.77
C SER A 39 2.30 5.35 -10.83
N LEU A 40 2.37 6.35 -9.97
CA LEU A 40 1.35 7.35 -9.80
C LEU A 40 1.63 8.62 -10.61
N ILE A 41 2.87 9.06 -10.65
CA ILE A 41 3.26 10.22 -11.46
C ILE A 41 3.07 9.92 -12.95
N ASN A 42 3.46 8.73 -13.39
CA ASN A 42 3.34 8.35 -14.80
C ASN A 42 1.89 8.25 -15.29
N ASN A 43 0.94 8.01 -14.40
CA ASN A 43 -0.46 7.86 -14.82
C ASN A 43 -1.31 9.13 -14.63
N HIS A 44 -1.02 10.01 -13.68
CA HIS A 44 -1.99 11.05 -13.27
C HIS A 44 -1.39 12.41 -12.89
N GLY A 45 -0.07 12.59 -12.96
CA GLY A 45 0.55 13.84 -12.53
C GLY A 45 0.48 14.07 -11.00
N LEU A 46 0.76 15.30 -10.57
CA LEU A 46 0.92 15.64 -9.15
C LEU A 46 -0.39 15.74 -8.35
N SER A 47 -1.53 15.98 -9.01
CA SER A 47 -2.86 16.10 -8.36
C SER A 47 -3.44 14.76 -7.90
N TRP A 48 -2.88 13.68 -8.35
CA TRP A 48 -3.39 12.34 -8.19
C TRP A 48 -3.68 11.91 -6.74
N ILE A 49 -2.81 12.23 -5.79
CA ILE A 49 -3.01 11.78 -4.40
C ILE A 49 -4.26 12.41 -3.79
N SER A 50 -4.49 13.71 -4.01
CA SER A 50 -5.68 14.38 -3.49
C SER A 50 -6.97 13.79 -4.08
N GLU A 51 -6.99 13.57 -5.39
CA GLU A 51 -8.15 13.01 -6.09
C GLU A 51 -8.45 11.56 -5.67
N THR A 52 -7.42 10.76 -5.44
CA THR A 52 -7.60 9.35 -5.08
C THR A 52 -8.04 9.18 -3.63
N ILE A 53 -7.54 10.00 -2.70
CA ILE A 53 -7.88 9.90 -1.29
C ILE A 53 -9.35 10.21 -1.05
N ASP A 54 -9.92 11.13 -1.78
CA ASP A 54 -11.33 11.48 -1.64
C ASP A 54 -12.26 10.39 -2.21
N LYS A 55 -11.79 9.58 -3.14
CA LYS A 55 -12.54 8.46 -3.73
C LYS A 55 -12.47 7.16 -2.93
N ILE A 56 -11.45 7.00 -2.08
CA ILE A 56 -11.30 5.79 -1.28
C ILE A 56 -12.16 5.92 -0.04
N ASP A 57 -13.13 5.02 0.08
CA ASP A 57 -13.96 4.89 1.28
C ASP A 57 -13.15 4.21 2.40
N TYR A 58 -12.31 4.99 3.04
CA TYR A 58 -11.61 4.55 4.24
C TYR A 58 -12.54 4.60 5.45
N GLU A 59 -12.31 3.74 6.43
CA GLU A 59 -12.83 3.99 7.78
C GLU A 59 -12.45 5.42 8.20
N LEU A 60 -13.37 6.15 8.82
CA LEU A 60 -13.22 7.57 9.13
C LEU A 60 -11.86 7.92 9.78
N ASP A 61 -11.39 7.07 10.70
CA ASP A 61 -10.10 7.24 11.37
C ASP A 61 -8.88 7.12 10.43
N GLU A 62 -8.92 6.19 9.47
CA GLU A 62 -7.84 6.01 8.50
C GLU A 62 -7.83 7.15 7.46
N SER A 63 -9.01 7.58 7.00
CA SER A 63 -9.14 8.75 6.13
C SER A 63 -8.55 9.99 6.80
N ASN A 64 -8.89 10.24 8.06
CA ASN A 64 -8.38 11.37 8.82
C ASN A 64 -6.85 11.28 9.03
N LYS A 65 -6.31 10.09 9.31
CA LYS A 65 -4.86 9.91 9.44
C LYS A 65 -4.13 10.22 8.12
N ILE A 66 -4.62 9.71 7.00
CA ILE A 66 -4.04 9.97 5.69
C ILE A 66 -4.16 11.46 5.35
N LYS A 67 -5.35 12.06 5.49
CA LYS A 67 -5.58 13.50 5.27
C LYS A 67 -4.69 14.37 6.16
N ASN A 68 -4.53 14.03 7.44
CA ASN A 68 -3.67 14.78 8.37
C ASN A 68 -2.17 14.69 7.98
N VAL A 69 -1.71 13.55 7.48
CA VAL A 69 -0.33 13.41 6.98
C VAL A 69 -0.14 14.28 5.74
N LEU A 70 -1.14 14.34 4.86
CA LEU A 70 -1.10 15.12 3.64
C LEU A 70 -1.19 16.63 3.91
N MET A 71 -2.01 17.07 4.90
CA MET A 71 -2.23 18.47 5.23
C MET A 71 -1.14 19.10 6.11
N ARG A 72 -0.25 18.31 6.71
CA ARG A 72 0.79 18.82 7.64
C ARG A 72 1.87 19.68 7.00
N ASN A 73 1.89 19.84 5.70
CA ASN A 73 2.81 20.78 5.05
C ASN A 73 2.21 22.19 5.07
N SER A 74 2.79 23.04 5.90
CA SER A 74 2.33 24.34 6.37
C SER A 74 2.12 25.43 5.30
N ASN A 75 2.34 25.17 4.03
CA ASN A 75 2.29 26.17 2.96
C ASN A 75 1.21 25.93 1.91
N GLY A 76 0.25 25.04 2.15
CA GLY A 76 -0.82 24.76 1.20
C GLY A 76 -0.34 24.08 -0.11
N SER A 77 0.95 23.88 -0.29
CA SER A 77 1.50 23.12 -1.40
C SER A 77 1.67 21.67 -0.99
N PHE A 78 1.03 20.80 -1.74
CA PHE A 78 1.07 19.38 -1.58
C PHE A 78 2.42 18.85 -2.06
N ASN A 79 3.27 18.35 -1.15
CA ASN A 79 4.50 17.68 -1.52
C ASN A 79 4.33 16.17 -1.35
N ILE A 80 4.24 15.45 -2.47
CA ILE A 80 4.08 14.01 -2.54
C ILE A 80 5.20 13.27 -1.81
N ASP A 81 6.44 13.73 -1.96
CA ASP A 81 7.60 13.10 -1.34
C ASP A 81 7.48 13.12 0.18
N THR A 82 7.09 14.26 0.74
CA THR A 82 6.89 14.41 2.19
C THR A 82 5.70 13.58 2.68
N ALA A 83 4.64 13.47 1.90
CA ALA A 83 3.47 12.66 2.26
C ALA A 83 3.84 11.17 2.34
N LEU A 84 4.48 10.63 1.32
CA LEU A 84 4.89 9.24 1.29
C LEU A 84 5.95 8.91 2.38
N GLN A 85 6.84 9.83 2.70
CA GLN A 85 7.81 9.65 3.78
C GLN A 85 7.16 9.51 5.16
N ASN A 86 6.01 10.16 5.37
CA ASN A 86 5.28 10.12 6.64
C ASN A 86 4.32 8.93 6.76
N PHE A 87 4.13 8.14 5.70
CA PHE A 87 3.30 6.94 5.77
C PHE A 87 4.01 5.85 6.57
N THR A 88 3.26 5.24 7.50
CA THR A 88 3.68 3.99 8.13
C THR A 88 3.43 2.82 7.18
N LEU A 89 4.07 1.66 7.42
CA LEU A 89 3.76 0.45 6.64
C LEU A 89 2.27 0.06 6.70
N SER A 90 1.62 0.26 7.84
CA SER A 90 0.17 0.04 7.96
C SER A 90 -0.63 0.99 7.08
N THR A 91 -0.21 2.26 6.99
CA THR A 91 -0.82 3.25 6.10
C THR A 91 -0.63 2.85 4.63
N TYR A 92 0.57 2.37 4.25
CA TYR A 92 0.81 1.84 2.90
C TYR A 92 -0.07 0.62 2.59
N GLU A 93 -0.27 -0.31 3.55
CA GLU A 93 -1.16 -1.45 3.37
C GLU A 93 -2.57 -0.99 3.02
N LYS A 94 -3.13 -0.09 3.81
CA LYS A 94 -4.46 0.47 3.59
C LYS A 94 -4.54 1.19 2.24
N PHE A 95 -3.60 2.05 1.97
CA PHE A 95 -3.52 2.84 0.74
C PHE A 95 -3.47 1.96 -0.52
N LEU A 96 -2.61 0.95 -0.54
CA LEU A 96 -2.41 0.11 -1.72
C LEU A 96 -3.53 -0.89 -1.97
N PHE A 97 -4.13 -1.44 -0.92
CA PHE A 97 -5.00 -2.61 -1.04
C PHE A 97 -6.47 -2.35 -0.68
N THR A 98 -6.85 -1.13 -0.29
CA THR A 98 -8.26 -0.77 -0.15
C THR A 98 -8.87 -0.61 -1.54
N LYS A 99 -9.97 -1.30 -1.77
CA LYS A 99 -10.68 -1.26 -3.04
C LYS A 99 -11.63 -0.06 -3.07
N TYR A 100 -11.63 0.65 -4.18
CA TYR A 100 -12.53 1.77 -4.41
C TYR A 100 -13.10 1.76 -5.83
N SER A 101 -14.21 2.46 -6.05
CA SER A 101 -14.77 2.68 -7.37
C SER A 101 -14.31 4.04 -7.92
N ASP A 102 -13.96 4.11 -9.20
CA ASP A 102 -13.65 5.37 -9.87
C ASP A 102 -14.89 6.22 -10.09
N ARG A 103 -16.06 5.58 -10.10
CA ARG A 103 -17.33 6.23 -10.37
C ARG A 103 -18.08 6.50 -9.08
N SER A 104 -18.58 7.73 -8.95
CA SER A 104 -19.51 8.08 -7.89
C SER A 104 -20.86 7.40 -8.12
N TYR A 105 -21.70 7.40 -7.08
CA TYR A 105 -23.07 6.92 -7.23
C TYR A 105 -23.87 7.82 -8.21
N GLU A 106 -23.59 9.10 -8.19
CA GLU A 106 -24.21 10.12 -9.04
C GLU A 106 -23.88 9.89 -10.53
N ASP A 107 -22.62 9.56 -10.85
CA ASP A 107 -22.22 9.23 -12.24
C ASP A 107 -23.00 8.02 -12.78
N ILE A 108 -23.26 7.02 -11.92
CA ILE A 108 -24.00 5.81 -12.31
C ILE A 108 -25.47 6.14 -12.54
N VAL A 109 -26.08 6.95 -11.69
CA VAL A 109 -27.46 7.38 -11.85
C VAL A 109 -27.62 8.19 -13.14
N ASN A 110 -26.73 9.14 -13.39
CA ASN A 110 -26.74 9.94 -14.61
C ASN A 110 -26.62 9.10 -15.88
N ASP A 111 -25.76 8.09 -15.90
CA ASP A 111 -25.64 7.17 -17.03
C ASP A 111 -26.93 6.35 -17.26
N ILE A 112 -27.56 5.88 -16.19
CA ILE A 112 -28.82 5.15 -16.28
C ILE A 112 -29.91 6.07 -16.82
N GLU A 113 -30.01 7.32 -16.34
CA GLU A 113 -30.98 8.30 -16.81
C GLU A 113 -30.73 8.67 -18.28
N GLU A 114 -29.49 8.85 -18.71
CA GLU A 114 -29.13 9.14 -20.08
C GLU A 114 -29.54 7.97 -21.01
N HIS A 115 -29.21 6.73 -20.64
CA HIS A 115 -29.59 5.55 -21.44
C HIS A 115 -31.10 5.33 -21.47
N TYR A 116 -31.80 5.60 -20.38
CA TYR A 116 -33.24 5.53 -20.32
C TYR A 116 -33.89 6.59 -21.22
N THR A 117 -33.43 7.84 -21.17
CA THR A 117 -33.96 8.94 -21.96
C THR A 117 -33.77 8.71 -23.47
N ASN A 118 -32.64 8.07 -23.83
CA ASN A 118 -32.34 7.73 -25.24
C ASN A 118 -32.99 6.42 -25.72
N ASN A 119 -33.80 5.75 -24.89
CA ASN A 119 -34.40 4.44 -25.15
C ASN A 119 -33.39 3.34 -25.51
N ILE A 120 -32.19 3.40 -24.94
CA ILE A 120 -31.08 2.44 -25.17
C ILE A 120 -30.89 1.52 -23.94
N LEU A 121 -31.65 1.72 -22.87
CA LEU A 121 -31.53 0.96 -21.65
C LEU A 121 -32.12 -0.43 -21.83
N ASP A 122 -31.26 -1.41 -22.05
CA ASP A 122 -31.57 -2.82 -22.03
C ASP A 122 -30.82 -3.52 -20.88
N ASP A 123 -31.08 -4.81 -20.70
CA ASP A 123 -30.43 -5.61 -19.64
C ASP A 123 -28.91 -5.64 -19.80
N TYR A 124 -28.41 -5.58 -21.03
CA TYR A 124 -26.98 -5.59 -21.32
C TYR A 124 -26.31 -4.25 -20.95
N SER A 125 -26.90 -3.13 -21.36
CA SER A 125 -26.41 -1.78 -21.05
C SER A 125 -26.48 -1.51 -19.54
N LEU A 126 -27.55 -1.91 -18.87
CA LEU A 126 -27.68 -1.83 -17.41
C LEU A 126 -26.61 -2.66 -16.71
N HIS A 127 -26.41 -3.91 -17.14
CA HIS A 127 -25.35 -4.76 -16.61
C HIS A 127 -23.97 -4.14 -16.81
N TYR A 128 -23.68 -3.58 -17.99
CA TYR A 128 -22.43 -2.90 -18.29
C TYR A 128 -22.18 -1.68 -17.39
N ILE A 129 -23.20 -0.81 -17.20
CA ILE A 129 -23.13 0.35 -16.30
C ILE A 129 -22.83 -0.08 -14.86
N LEU A 130 -23.50 -1.13 -14.38
CA LEU A 130 -23.29 -1.65 -13.03
C LEU A 130 -21.92 -2.34 -12.85
N MET A 131 -21.41 -3.02 -13.89
CA MET A 131 -20.10 -3.66 -13.87
C MET A 131 -18.95 -2.63 -13.84
N GLN A 132 -19.15 -1.43 -14.39
CA GLN A 132 -18.18 -0.33 -14.28
C GLN A 132 -17.97 0.13 -12.82
N LYS A 133 -18.83 -0.32 -11.89
CA LYS A 133 -18.68 -0.10 -10.45
C LYS A 133 -17.68 -1.08 -9.81
N GLU A 134 -16.94 -1.87 -10.58
CA GLU A 134 -15.99 -2.81 -10.00
C GLU A 134 -14.97 -2.07 -9.12
N LYS A 135 -14.98 -2.44 -7.84
CA LYS A 135 -14.03 -1.85 -6.88
C LYS A 135 -12.66 -2.49 -7.05
N LYS A 136 -11.68 -1.71 -7.47
CA LYS A 136 -10.27 -2.10 -7.62
C LYS A 136 -9.40 -1.34 -6.64
N SER A 137 -8.31 -1.94 -6.22
CA SER A 137 -7.32 -1.30 -5.37
C SER A 137 -6.31 -0.48 -6.20
N ILE A 138 -5.57 0.41 -5.56
CA ILE A 138 -4.46 1.14 -6.20
C ILE A 138 -3.43 0.14 -6.76
N CYS A 139 -3.11 -0.89 -6.00
CA CYS A 139 -2.19 -1.92 -6.44
C CYS A 139 -2.66 -2.60 -7.74
N HIS A 140 -3.95 -2.91 -7.85
CA HIS A 140 -4.51 -3.52 -9.05
C HIS A 140 -4.54 -2.58 -10.26
N ARG A 141 -4.83 -1.29 -10.04
CA ARG A 141 -5.02 -0.33 -11.13
C ARG A 141 -3.71 0.18 -11.71
N TYR A 142 -2.77 0.50 -10.84
CA TYR A 142 -1.61 1.32 -11.21
C TYR A 142 -0.29 0.59 -11.05
N ILE A 143 -0.19 -0.52 -10.32
CA ILE A 143 1.07 -1.25 -10.20
C ILE A 143 1.13 -2.37 -11.24
N LYS A 144 1.98 -2.16 -12.24
CA LYS A 144 2.17 -3.12 -13.33
C LYS A 144 3.05 -4.29 -12.88
N ASN A 145 2.83 -5.45 -13.53
CA ASN A 145 3.66 -6.66 -13.36
C ASN A 145 3.68 -7.24 -11.92
N ILE A 146 2.72 -6.87 -11.07
CA ILE A 146 2.56 -7.42 -9.72
C ILE A 146 1.21 -8.10 -9.56
N ASN A 147 1.21 -9.36 -9.12
CA ASN A 147 -0.02 -10.02 -8.68
C ASN A 147 -0.42 -9.49 -7.29
N GLU A 148 -1.54 -8.76 -7.22
CA GLU A 148 -2.02 -8.10 -6.00
C GLU A 148 -2.18 -9.07 -4.83
N ILE A 149 -2.79 -10.25 -5.06
CA ILE A 149 -3.06 -11.23 -3.99
C ILE A 149 -1.76 -11.72 -3.36
N LYS A 150 -0.80 -12.09 -4.22
CA LYS A 150 0.52 -12.54 -3.79
C LYS A 150 1.26 -11.42 -3.05
N PHE A 151 1.27 -10.21 -3.60
CA PHE A 151 1.98 -9.07 -3.01
C PHE A 151 1.37 -8.66 -1.66
N LYS A 152 0.05 -8.60 -1.55
CA LYS A 152 -0.65 -8.34 -0.29
C LYS A 152 -0.31 -9.37 0.79
N SER A 153 -0.19 -10.65 0.42
CA SER A 153 0.22 -11.70 1.36
C SER A 153 1.64 -11.50 1.86
N LEU A 154 2.59 -11.19 0.96
CA LEU A 154 3.98 -10.91 1.33
C LEU A 154 4.06 -9.65 2.20
N PHE A 155 3.34 -8.60 1.85
CA PHE A 155 3.28 -7.34 2.58
C PHE A 155 2.83 -7.53 4.03
N LYS A 156 1.79 -8.32 4.26
CA LYS A 156 1.32 -8.65 5.62
C LYS A 156 2.37 -9.36 6.46
N LYS A 157 3.18 -10.24 5.87
CA LYS A 157 4.30 -10.90 6.56
C LYS A 157 5.38 -9.87 6.93
N ILE A 158 5.74 -8.97 6.01
CA ILE A 158 6.70 -7.90 6.27
C ILE A 158 6.20 -6.97 7.38
N LEU A 159 4.94 -6.57 7.34
CA LEU A 159 4.34 -5.73 8.38
C LEU A 159 4.43 -6.40 9.76
N LYS A 160 4.15 -7.71 9.82
CA LYS A 160 4.24 -8.49 11.07
C LYS A 160 5.67 -8.53 11.62
N ILE A 161 6.66 -8.83 10.79
CA ILE A 161 8.06 -8.90 11.25
C ILE A 161 8.61 -7.52 11.57
N ARG A 162 8.27 -6.49 10.78
CA ARG A 162 8.62 -5.09 11.08
C ARG A 162 8.14 -4.68 12.46
N ASN A 163 6.91 -5.02 12.81
CA ASN A 163 6.37 -4.69 14.12
C ASN A 163 7.08 -5.45 15.26
N LYS A 164 7.52 -6.69 15.03
CA LYS A 164 8.37 -7.40 15.99
C LYS A 164 9.71 -6.66 16.20
N VAL A 165 10.40 -6.34 15.11
CA VAL A 165 11.72 -5.67 15.13
C VAL A 165 11.63 -4.28 15.79
N MET A 166 10.65 -3.47 15.41
CA MET A 166 10.51 -2.09 15.89
C MET A 166 10.06 -1.98 17.35
N HIS A 167 9.34 -2.96 17.85
CA HIS A 167 8.88 -2.99 19.25
C HIS A 167 9.75 -3.84 20.16
N GLY A 168 10.96 -4.23 19.72
CA GLY A 168 11.89 -5.03 20.51
C GLY A 168 11.34 -6.39 20.94
N LYS A 169 10.41 -6.96 20.14
CA LYS A 169 9.87 -8.29 20.41
C LYS A 169 10.84 -9.36 19.92
N GLU A 170 10.74 -10.51 20.54
CA GLU A 170 11.54 -11.69 20.19
C GLU A 170 11.49 -11.99 18.68
N VAL A 171 12.68 -11.99 18.05
CA VAL A 171 12.89 -12.43 16.66
C VAL A 171 13.74 -13.70 16.68
N THR A 172 13.12 -14.81 16.33
CA THR A 172 13.79 -16.11 16.33
C THR A 172 14.58 -16.34 15.02
N LEU A 173 15.48 -17.34 15.02
CA LEU A 173 16.14 -17.81 13.78
C LEU A 173 15.12 -18.20 12.69
N LYS A 174 14.01 -18.81 13.09
CA LYS A 174 12.92 -19.17 12.16
C LYS A 174 12.31 -17.91 11.55
N ASP A 175 11.95 -16.91 12.37
CA ASP A 175 11.44 -15.63 11.88
C ASP A 175 12.43 -14.98 10.90
N TYR A 176 13.73 -15.00 11.23
CA TYR A 176 14.78 -14.43 10.38
C TYR A 176 14.86 -15.13 9.01
N ASN A 177 14.94 -16.44 8.99
CA ASN A 177 15.08 -17.23 7.75
C ASN A 177 13.84 -17.07 6.85
N GLU A 178 12.64 -17.19 7.43
CA GLU A 178 11.40 -17.05 6.67
C GLU A 178 11.23 -15.63 6.10
N ASN A 179 11.50 -14.61 6.89
CA ASN A 179 11.24 -13.22 6.47
C ASN A 179 12.34 -12.65 5.58
N THR A 180 13.57 -13.13 5.67
CA THR A 180 14.64 -12.77 4.73
C THR A 180 14.22 -13.09 3.29
N GLY A 181 13.70 -14.29 3.03
CA GLY A 181 13.18 -14.69 1.72
C GLY A 181 11.96 -13.88 1.29
N VAL A 182 11.03 -13.62 2.20
CA VAL A 182 9.83 -12.81 1.95
C VAL A 182 10.20 -11.38 1.53
N ILE A 183 11.11 -10.73 2.25
CA ILE A 183 11.55 -9.37 1.95
C ILE A 183 12.28 -9.33 0.61
N SER A 184 13.22 -10.25 0.36
CA SER A 184 13.95 -10.32 -0.92
C SER A 184 13.02 -10.53 -2.11
N THR A 185 12.03 -11.44 -1.99
CA THR A 185 11.02 -11.65 -3.03
C THR A 185 10.20 -10.39 -3.28
N SER A 186 9.83 -9.68 -2.23
CA SER A 186 9.03 -8.46 -2.35
C SER A 186 9.81 -7.33 -2.99
N ILE A 187 11.09 -7.15 -2.63
CA ILE A 187 11.99 -6.17 -3.26
C ILE A 187 12.14 -6.48 -4.75
N PHE A 188 12.40 -7.74 -5.11
CA PHE A 188 12.50 -8.17 -6.51
C PHE A 188 11.23 -7.86 -7.32
N LEU A 189 10.03 -8.12 -6.76
CA LEU A 189 8.78 -7.79 -7.43
C LEU A 189 8.62 -6.28 -7.64
N ILE A 190 9.01 -5.48 -6.64
CA ILE A 190 8.97 -4.02 -6.73
C ILE A 190 9.93 -3.52 -7.81
N GLU A 191 11.17 -4.00 -7.83
CA GLU A 191 12.18 -3.60 -8.81
C GLU A 191 11.76 -3.98 -10.23
N SER A 192 11.27 -5.21 -10.44
CA SER A 192 10.73 -5.63 -11.73
C SER A 192 9.54 -4.77 -12.19
N SER A 193 8.73 -4.28 -11.27
CA SER A 193 7.65 -3.35 -11.61
C SER A 193 8.18 -1.96 -11.97
N ILE A 194 9.17 -1.44 -11.24
CA ILE A 194 9.82 -0.15 -11.51
C ILE A 194 10.44 -0.16 -12.91
N GLU A 195 11.14 -1.23 -13.29
CA GLU A 195 11.75 -1.38 -14.62
C GLU A 195 10.73 -1.25 -15.75
N VAL A 196 9.50 -1.74 -15.55
CA VAL A 196 8.42 -1.58 -16.55
C VAL A 196 8.07 -0.10 -16.76
N TYR A 197 8.09 0.72 -15.72
CA TYR A 197 7.83 2.16 -15.87
C TYR A 197 9.00 2.89 -16.52
N MET A 198 10.23 2.54 -16.17
CA MET A 198 11.43 3.16 -16.76
C MET A 198 11.57 2.86 -18.25
N ASN A 199 11.16 1.66 -18.70
CA ASN A 199 11.26 1.26 -20.10
C ASN A 199 10.12 1.77 -20.99
N ASN A 200 9.04 2.31 -20.42
CA ASN A 200 7.90 2.86 -21.17
C ASN A 200 7.97 4.39 -21.36
N GLU A 201 9.06 5.04 -20.98
CA GLU A 201 9.26 6.49 -21.13
C GLU A 201 9.85 6.90 -22.51
N TYR A 202 9.83 6.02 -23.53
CA TYR A 202 10.29 6.34 -24.88
C TYR A 202 9.29 5.91 -25.95
#